data_a07eb3bfa49672719f597576752e3de1
#
_entry.id   a07eb3bfa49672719f597576752e3de1
#
_cell.length_a   1.000
_cell.length_b   1.000
_cell.length_c   1.000
_cell.angle_alpha   90.00
_cell.angle_beta   90.00
_cell.angle_gamma   90.00
#
_symmetry.space_group_name_H-M   'P 1'
#
loop_
_entity.id
_entity.type
_entity.pdbx_description
1 polymer ?
#
loop_
_entity_poly.entity_id
_entity_poly.type
_entity_poly.pdbx_seq_one_letter_code
_entity_poly.pdbx_strand_id
1 'polypeptide(L)'
;PKIRPIEIADEEYRSSSSCQVCHPSQYRSWHASYHRTMTQVATAETVIGDFDNVSLNFQGLGYQLYRGEEGEFMVAMEVTDAQTGGTSQVHRPIVMTTGSHHMQVYWFSLGLLESRSLGMLPFIYLVPEKRWIPRHAAFLMPEERNPGTEQGRWNATCIRCHTTNPKARAENPSLQPVDSQTTEFGIACEACHGPGHHHLAANANPLDRYRRHLGDGADDSIINPRKLDHHLSSQVCGSCHSVSSIKREEDFLSWHRNGPSYRPGQELADSRHLVRARKPDEPMTQKLLAAYPHILEDSFWSDGMLRVSGREYTALLDSPCHQHGSISCLSCHEMHSHSREPGSLESWRDDQLKQGM
;
A
#
# COMPACT_ATOMS: atom_id res chain seq x y z
N PRO A 1 -13.33 -16.33 -13.90
CA PRO A 1 -14.12 -15.52 -12.98
C PRO A 1 -13.35 -14.30 -12.47
N LYS A 2 -14.06 -13.19 -12.20
CA LYS A 2 -13.47 -11.98 -11.60
C LYS A 2 -13.40 -12.17 -10.09
N ILE A 3 -12.35 -12.81 -9.60
CA ILE A 3 -12.22 -13.15 -8.17
C ILE A 3 -11.31 -12.20 -7.39
N ARG A 4 -10.53 -11.35 -8.06
CA ARG A 4 -9.59 -10.38 -7.45
C ARG A 4 -9.23 -9.26 -8.42
N PRO A 5 -8.68 -8.14 -7.92
CA PRO A 5 -7.99 -7.13 -8.71
C PRO A 5 -6.91 -7.72 -9.63
N ILE A 6 -6.61 -7.01 -10.72
CA ILE A 6 -5.64 -7.45 -11.72
C ILE A 6 -4.63 -6.36 -12.07
N GLU A 7 -3.49 -6.80 -12.57
CA GLU A 7 -2.54 -5.94 -13.24
C GLU A 7 -2.91 -5.79 -14.71
N ILE A 8 -2.83 -4.56 -15.22
CA ILE A 8 -3.09 -4.21 -16.62
C ILE A 8 -2.00 -3.29 -17.14
N ALA A 9 -1.71 -3.41 -18.42
CA ALA A 9 -0.85 -2.46 -19.11
C ALA A 9 -1.49 -1.06 -19.11
N ASP A 10 -0.66 -0.04 -19.06
CA ASP A 10 -1.04 1.38 -19.08
C ASP A 10 -0.21 2.12 -20.13
N GLU A 11 -0.71 3.26 -20.64
CA GLU A 11 -0.03 4.02 -21.69
C GLU A 11 1.17 4.80 -21.15
N GLU A 12 1.10 5.28 -19.91
CA GLU A 12 2.15 6.07 -19.27
C GLU A 12 3.08 5.23 -18.42
N TYR A 13 2.52 4.23 -17.70
CA TYR A 13 3.24 3.39 -16.78
C TYR A 13 3.72 2.10 -17.43
N ARG A 14 4.88 1.63 -17.01
CA ARG A 14 5.52 0.41 -17.48
C ARG A 14 5.81 -0.52 -16.31
N SER A 15 5.89 -1.81 -16.58
CA SER A 15 6.31 -2.76 -15.53
C SER A 15 7.76 -2.52 -15.13
N SER A 16 8.07 -2.72 -13.85
CA SER A 16 9.44 -2.68 -13.29
C SER A 16 10.41 -3.58 -14.03
N SER A 17 9.94 -4.64 -14.69
CA SER A 17 10.76 -5.49 -15.56
C SER A 17 11.39 -4.72 -16.74
N SER A 18 10.73 -3.69 -17.23
CA SER A 18 11.27 -2.80 -18.27
C SER A 18 12.46 -1.97 -17.79
N CYS A 19 12.54 -1.69 -16.47
CA CYS A 19 13.65 -0.95 -15.87
C CYS A 19 14.88 -1.80 -15.65
N GLN A 20 14.70 -3.11 -15.47
CA GLN A 20 15.76 -4.08 -15.11
C GLN A 20 16.92 -4.08 -16.09
N VAL A 21 16.63 -3.93 -17.40
CA VAL A 21 17.64 -4.01 -18.45
C VAL A 21 18.72 -2.94 -18.30
N CYS A 22 18.33 -1.73 -17.89
CA CYS A 22 19.27 -0.61 -17.73
C CYS A 22 19.66 -0.36 -16.25
N HIS A 23 18.83 -0.79 -15.30
CA HIS A 23 19.01 -0.58 -13.85
C HIS A 23 19.04 -1.90 -13.05
N PRO A 24 19.92 -2.88 -13.39
CA PRO A 24 19.87 -4.21 -12.78
C PRO A 24 20.18 -4.23 -11.29
N SER A 25 21.01 -3.31 -10.78
CA SER A 25 21.34 -3.25 -9.35
C SER A 25 20.18 -2.67 -8.54
N GLN A 26 19.55 -1.61 -9.02
CA GLN A 26 18.38 -1.00 -8.39
C GLN A 26 17.18 -1.95 -8.42
N TYR A 27 16.97 -2.62 -9.56
CA TYR A 27 15.95 -3.65 -9.69
C TYR A 27 16.15 -4.78 -8.67
N ARG A 28 17.37 -5.30 -8.53
CA ARG A 28 17.69 -6.38 -7.60
C ARG A 28 17.35 -6.00 -6.15
N SER A 29 17.74 -4.80 -5.68
CA SER A 29 17.45 -4.36 -4.32
C SER A 29 15.94 -4.12 -4.12
N TRP A 30 15.28 -3.42 -5.04
CA TRP A 30 13.84 -3.24 -5.00
C TRP A 30 13.09 -4.57 -5.00
N HIS A 31 13.48 -5.51 -5.85
CA HIS A 31 12.84 -6.82 -5.98
C HIS A 31 12.89 -7.63 -4.67
N ALA A 32 13.93 -7.43 -3.86
CA ALA A 32 14.05 -8.03 -2.54
C ALA A 32 13.33 -7.25 -1.43
N SER A 33 12.87 -6.01 -1.70
CA SER A 33 12.30 -5.13 -0.68
C SER A 33 10.88 -5.48 -0.28
N TYR A 34 10.48 -5.07 0.92
CA TYR A 34 9.09 -5.18 1.39
C TYR A 34 8.13 -4.23 0.67
N HIS A 35 8.61 -3.18 0.02
CA HIS A 35 7.81 -2.36 -0.88
C HIS A 35 7.24 -3.19 -2.03
N ARG A 36 8.08 -3.98 -2.69
CA ARG A 36 7.63 -4.86 -3.76
C ARG A 36 6.59 -5.88 -3.29
N THR A 37 6.79 -6.47 -2.10
CA THR A 37 5.93 -7.53 -1.58
C THR A 37 4.76 -7.00 -0.74
N MET A 38 4.52 -5.66 -0.77
CA MET A 38 3.45 -5.03 -0.02
C MET A 38 2.05 -5.53 -0.42
N THR A 39 1.83 -5.89 -1.68
CA THR A 39 0.64 -6.60 -2.16
C THR A 39 1.06 -7.71 -3.10
N GLN A 40 0.54 -8.91 -2.88
CA GLN A 40 0.83 -10.08 -3.69
C GLN A 40 -0.44 -10.91 -3.93
N VAL A 41 -0.46 -11.63 -5.06
CA VAL A 41 -1.42 -12.71 -5.27
C VAL A 41 -1.11 -13.83 -4.29
N ALA A 42 -2.13 -14.42 -3.68
CA ALA A 42 -1.95 -15.52 -2.74
C ALA A 42 -1.51 -16.79 -3.49
N THR A 43 -0.29 -17.23 -3.22
CA THR A 43 0.32 -18.47 -3.73
C THR A 43 1.07 -19.18 -2.61
N ALA A 44 1.58 -20.36 -2.85
CA ALA A 44 2.37 -21.10 -1.88
C ALA A 44 3.65 -20.36 -1.43
N GLU A 45 4.20 -19.48 -2.30
CA GLU A 45 5.39 -18.69 -2.02
C GLU A 45 5.09 -17.39 -1.28
N THR A 46 3.86 -16.85 -1.39
CA THR A 46 3.52 -15.52 -0.89
C THR A 46 2.70 -15.53 0.39
N VAL A 47 2.01 -16.61 0.68
CA VAL A 47 1.25 -16.80 1.93
C VAL A 47 2.20 -17.31 3.01
N ILE A 48 2.36 -16.52 4.07
CA ILE A 48 3.27 -16.82 5.20
C ILE A 48 2.51 -17.47 6.35
N GLY A 49 1.22 -17.13 6.53
CA GLY A 49 0.39 -17.62 7.61
C GLY A 49 0.10 -19.11 7.52
N ASP A 50 -0.15 -19.69 8.66
CA ASP A 50 -0.55 -21.10 8.79
C ASP A 50 -2.01 -21.28 8.34
N PHE A 51 -2.21 -22.19 7.39
CA PHE A 51 -3.51 -22.63 6.87
C PHE A 51 -3.70 -24.15 7.01
N ASP A 52 -3.00 -24.76 7.94
CA ASP A 52 -3.15 -26.20 8.21
C ASP A 52 -4.25 -26.46 9.22
N ASN A 53 -5.50 -26.34 8.75
CA ASN A 53 -6.72 -26.55 9.54
C ASN A 53 -6.80 -25.71 10.84
N VAL A 54 -6.44 -24.43 10.75
CA VAL A 54 -6.46 -23.52 11.89
C VAL A 54 -7.87 -23.03 12.18
N SER A 55 -8.34 -23.23 13.41
CA SER A 55 -9.63 -22.73 13.91
C SER A 55 -9.43 -21.43 14.68
N LEU A 56 -10.17 -20.38 14.31
CA LEU A 56 -10.15 -19.07 14.95
C LEU A 56 -11.58 -18.66 15.32
N ASN A 57 -11.73 -17.80 16.31
CA ASN A 57 -13.02 -17.21 16.67
C ASN A 57 -12.89 -15.69 16.80
N PHE A 58 -13.87 -14.98 16.27
CA PHE A 58 -13.96 -13.53 16.39
C PHE A 58 -15.42 -13.13 16.58
N GLN A 59 -15.72 -12.44 17.70
CA GLN A 59 -17.06 -11.96 18.05
C GLN A 59 -18.13 -13.09 18.02
N GLY A 60 -17.76 -14.28 18.44
CA GLY A 60 -18.67 -15.43 18.47
C GLY A 60 -18.83 -16.18 17.15
N LEU A 61 -18.24 -15.68 16.06
CA LEU A 61 -18.24 -16.34 14.74
C LEU A 61 -16.99 -17.20 14.55
N GLY A 62 -17.18 -18.42 14.07
CA GLY A 62 -16.11 -19.38 13.76
C GLY A 62 -15.49 -19.12 12.39
N TYR A 63 -14.18 -19.27 12.32
CA TYR A 63 -13.37 -19.23 11.09
C TYR A 63 -12.46 -20.44 11.04
N GLN A 64 -12.47 -21.14 9.91
CA GLN A 64 -11.56 -22.27 9.66
C GLN A 64 -10.67 -21.91 8.47
N LEU A 65 -9.35 -21.86 8.71
CA LEU A 65 -8.35 -21.65 7.65
C LEU A 65 -7.80 -23.02 7.23
N TYR A 66 -7.82 -23.31 5.93
CA TYR A 66 -7.43 -24.64 5.44
C TYR A 66 -6.91 -24.60 4.01
N ARG A 67 -6.33 -25.72 3.55
CA ARG A 67 -5.98 -25.95 2.16
C ARG A 67 -7.11 -26.66 1.44
N GLY A 68 -7.53 -26.15 0.29
CA GLY A 68 -8.47 -26.84 -0.58
C GLY A 68 -7.83 -28.02 -1.32
N GLU A 69 -8.62 -28.70 -2.13
CA GLU A 69 -8.20 -29.93 -2.84
C GLU A 69 -7.09 -29.67 -3.87
N GLU A 70 -7.07 -28.50 -4.49
CA GLU A 70 -6.04 -28.10 -5.46
C GLU A 70 -4.86 -27.34 -4.78
N GLY A 71 -4.84 -27.30 -3.44
CA GLY A 71 -3.80 -26.63 -2.64
C GLY A 71 -4.00 -25.13 -2.44
N GLU A 72 -5.13 -24.58 -2.87
CA GLU A 72 -5.51 -23.20 -2.67
C GLU A 72 -5.76 -22.89 -1.18
N PHE A 73 -5.52 -21.63 -0.78
CA PHE A 73 -5.77 -21.16 0.57
C PHE A 73 -7.24 -20.79 0.72
N MET A 74 -7.91 -21.36 1.71
CA MET A 74 -9.35 -21.21 1.91
C MET A 74 -9.68 -20.73 3.32
N VAL A 75 -10.78 -20.00 3.43
CA VAL A 75 -11.44 -19.72 4.69
C VAL A 75 -12.88 -20.20 4.64
N ALA A 76 -13.30 -21.00 5.63
CA ALA A 76 -14.70 -21.23 5.95
C ALA A 76 -15.09 -20.26 7.07
N MET A 77 -16.21 -19.55 6.90
CA MET A 77 -16.70 -18.53 7.82
C MET A 77 -18.17 -18.80 8.15
N GLU A 78 -18.53 -18.65 9.42
CA GLU A 78 -19.93 -18.56 9.81
C GLU A 78 -20.49 -17.18 9.46
N VAL A 79 -21.64 -17.17 8.80
CA VAL A 79 -22.35 -15.96 8.40
C VAL A 79 -23.76 -16.03 8.94
N THR A 80 -24.18 -15.00 9.66
CA THR A 80 -25.55 -14.89 10.14
C THR A 80 -26.42 -14.16 9.11
N ASP A 81 -27.49 -14.79 8.68
CA ASP A 81 -28.49 -14.18 7.84
C ASP A 81 -29.26 -13.11 8.64
N ALA A 82 -29.19 -11.86 8.17
CA ALA A 82 -29.79 -10.72 8.87
C ALA A 82 -31.34 -10.77 8.90
N GLN A 83 -31.98 -11.53 8.01
CA GLN A 83 -33.44 -11.63 7.94
C GLN A 83 -33.97 -12.78 8.78
N THR A 84 -33.29 -13.91 8.78
CA THR A 84 -33.76 -15.13 9.45
C THR A 84 -33.08 -15.37 10.79
N GLY A 85 -31.96 -14.74 11.07
CA GLY A 85 -31.11 -15.02 12.22
C GLY A 85 -30.39 -16.38 12.14
N GLY A 86 -30.59 -17.10 11.05
CA GLY A 86 -29.94 -18.41 10.83
C GLY A 86 -28.45 -18.25 10.52
N THR A 87 -27.63 -19.18 11.03
CA THR A 87 -26.20 -19.22 10.71
C THR A 87 -25.93 -20.23 9.60
N SER A 88 -25.15 -19.83 8.61
CA SER A 88 -24.67 -20.71 7.54
C SER A 88 -23.16 -20.60 7.41
N GLN A 89 -22.52 -21.65 6.89
CA GLN A 89 -21.10 -21.65 6.61
C GLN A 89 -20.86 -21.32 5.14
N VAL A 90 -19.97 -20.37 4.87
CA VAL A 90 -19.53 -20.01 3.52
C VAL A 90 -18.03 -20.25 3.39
N HIS A 91 -17.63 -20.78 2.24
CA HIS A 91 -16.25 -21.04 1.89
C HIS A 91 -15.75 -20.04 0.86
N ARG A 92 -14.60 -19.42 1.08
CA ARG A 92 -14.02 -18.40 0.20
C ARG A 92 -12.53 -18.63 -0.01
N PRO A 93 -12.04 -18.47 -1.25
CA PRO A 93 -10.60 -18.52 -1.50
C PRO A 93 -9.92 -17.24 -1.03
N ILE A 94 -8.77 -17.38 -0.38
CA ILE A 94 -7.82 -16.31 -0.15
C ILE A 94 -7.13 -16.04 -1.48
N VAL A 95 -7.21 -14.83 -1.98
CA VAL A 95 -6.77 -14.48 -3.33
C VAL A 95 -5.63 -13.48 -3.37
N MET A 96 -5.45 -12.71 -2.29
CA MET A 96 -4.38 -11.73 -2.16
C MET A 96 -3.89 -11.61 -0.71
N THR A 97 -2.65 -11.15 -0.56
CA THR A 97 -2.04 -10.80 0.72
C THR A 97 -1.55 -9.35 0.72
N THR A 98 -1.44 -8.75 1.89
CA THR A 98 -0.83 -7.43 2.10
C THR A 98 0.14 -7.49 3.25
N GLY A 99 1.38 -7.00 3.02
CA GLY A 99 2.47 -7.08 3.98
C GLY A 99 3.19 -8.43 3.95
N SER A 100 4.46 -8.43 4.36
CA SER A 100 5.32 -9.62 4.36
C SER A 100 6.50 -9.51 5.34
N HIS A 101 6.57 -8.44 6.15
CA HIS A 101 7.66 -8.21 7.11
C HIS A 101 7.22 -8.56 8.54
N HIS A 102 6.53 -7.65 9.20
CA HIS A 102 6.09 -7.86 10.59
C HIS A 102 4.76 -8.58 10.68
N MET A 103 3.87 -8.32 9.71
CA MET A 103 2.54 -8.89 9.68
C MET A 103 2.07 -9.11 8.25
N GLN A 104 1.12 -10.04 8.08
CA GLN A 104 0.46 -10.28 6.81
C GLN A 104 -1.05 -10.30 6.99
N VAL A 105 -1.74 -9.54 6.14
CA VAL A 105 -3.21 -9.44 6.04
C VAL A 105 -3.69 -10.26 4.85
N TYR A 106 -4.83 -10.88 4.96
CA TYR A 106 -5.39 -11.79 3.97
C TYR A 106 -6.72 -11.29 3.43
N TRP A 107 -6.85 -11.38 2.11
CA TRP A 107 -8.02 -10.94 1.38
C TRP A 107 -8.65 -12.11 0.66
N PHE A 108 -9.93 -12.34 0.91
CA PHE A 108 -10.69 -13.38 0.25
C PHE A 108 -11.60 -12.80 -0.83
N SER A 109 -11.91 -13.60 -1.85
CA SER A 109 -12.91 -13.24 -2.85
C SER A 109 -14.30 -13.28 -2.25
N LEU A 110 -15.10 -12.24 -2.49
CA LEU A 110 -16.53 -12.26 -2.08
C LEU A 110 -17.38 -13.21 -2.92
N GLY A 111 -16.84 -13.73 -4.02
CA GLY A 111 -17.56 -14.65 -4.91
C GLY A 111 -18.73 -14.00 -5.69
N LEU A 112 -18.79 -12.67 -5.74
CA LEU A 112 -19.79 -11.94 -6.50
C LEU A 112 -19.49 -12.03 -7.99
N LEU A 113 -20.51 -12.35 -8.79
CA LEU A 113 -20.39 -12.38 -10.25
C LEU A 113 -19.96 -11.01 -10.77
N GLU A 114 -19.03 -11.02 -11.73
CA GLU A 114 -18.53 -9.84 -12.43
C GLU A 114 -17.87 -8.77 -11.52
N SER A 115 -17.58 -9.09 -10.24
CA SER A 115 -16.99 -8.15 -9.28
C SER A 115 -15.66 -8.66 -8.73
N ARG A 116 -14.66 -7.76 -8.64
CA ARG A 116 -13.34 -8.00 -8.04
C ARG A 116 -13.26 -7.53 -6.59
N SER A 117 -14.40 -7.38 -5.94
CA SER A 117 -14.48 -6.93 -4.55
C SER A 117 -13.91 -7.97 -3.60
N LEU A 118 -13.13 -7.49 -2.64
CA LEU A 118 -12.46 -8.32 -1.63
C LEU A 118 -13.06 -8.12 -0.25
N GLY A 119 -13.13 -9.21 0.52
CA GLY A 119 -13.35 -9.18 1.95
C GLY A 119 -12.01 -9.35 2.68
N MET A 120 -11.86 -8.70 3.83
CA MET A 120 -10.70 -8.84 4.68
C MET A 120 -10.93 -9.88 5.77
N LEU A 121 -9.98 -10.77 5.97
CA LEU A 121 -9.99 -11.66 7.14
C LEU A 121 -9.84 -10.80 8.42
N PRO A 122 -10.65 -11.00 9.48
CA PRO A 122 -10.56 -10.19 10.71
C PRO A 122 -9.36 -10.56 11.59
N PHE A 123 -8.45 -11.33 11.06
CA PHE A 123 -7.21 -11.76 11.70
C PHE A 123 -6.00 -11.34 10.88
N ILE A 124 -4.89 -11.13 11.55
CA ILE A 124 -3.58 -10.84 10.97
C ILE A 124 -2.59 -11.89 11.47
N TYR A 125 -1.71 -12.35 10.59
CA TYR A 125 -0.62 -13.23 10.97
C TYR A 125 0.62 -12.40 11.32
N LEU A 126 1.08 -12.51 12.55
CA LEU A 126 2.34 -11.95 13.01
C LEU A 126 3.49 -12.84 12.54
N VAL A 127 4.34 -12.32 11.65
CA VAL A 127 5.37 -13.11 10.98
C VAL A 127 6.46 -13.58 11.94
N PRO A 128 7.05 -12.72 12.81
CA PRO A 128 8.08 -13.14 13.74
C PRO A 128 7.58 -14.16 14.78
N GLU A 129 6.38 -13.93 15.31
CA GLU A 129 5.78 -14.78 16.36
C GLU A 129 5.05 -16.01 15.82
N LYS A 130 4.89 -16.10 14.50
CA LYS A 130 4.20 -17.20 13.80
C LYS A 130 2.82 -17.52 14.40
N ARG A 131 2.02 -16.49 14.62
CA ARG A 131 0.69 -16.63 15.22
C ARG A 131 -0.35 -15.69 14.62
N TRP A 132 -1.60 -16.12 14.67
CA TRP A 132 -2.75 -15.32 14.34
C TRP A 132 -3.19 -14.46 15.53
N ILE A 133 -3.53 -13.20 15.26
CA ILE A 133 -4.15 -12.29 16.22
C ILE A 133 -5.34 -11.58 15.57
N PRO A 134 -6.34 -11.12 16.36
CA PRO A 134 -7.38 -10.24 15.83
C PRO A 134 -6.78 -8.94 15.29
N ARG A 135 -7.32 -8.46 14.17
CA ARG A 135 -6.81 -7.24 13.50
C ARG A 135 -6.81 -6.00 14.40
N HIS A 136 -7.85 -5.80 15.19
CA HIS A 136 -7.92 -4.66 16.10
C HIS A 136 -6.74 -4.62 17.08
N ALA A 137 -6.31 -5.77 17.57
CA ALA A 137 -5.16 -5.87 18.48
C ALA A 137 -3.84 -5.47 17.78
N ALA A 138 -3.65 -5.82 16.50
CA ALA A 138 -2.47 -5.43 15.73
C ALA A 138 -2.37 -3.91 15.52
N PHE A 139 -3.50 -3.21 15.46
CA PHE A 139 -3.56 -1.75 15.29
C PHE A 139 -3.89 -1.01 16.58
N LEU A 140 -3.84 -1.68 17.74
CA LEU A 140 -4.12 -1.10 19.06
C LEU A 140 -5.50 -0.43 19.13
N MET A 141 -6.48 -0.95 18.40
CA MET A 141 -7.84 -0.44 18.36
C MET A 141 -8.72 -1.17 19.39
N PRO A 142 -9.72 -0.53 19.98
CA PRO A 142 -10.74 -1.20 20.75
C PRO A 142 -11.48 -2.23 19.92
N GLU A 143 -11.86 -3.37 20.53
CA GLU A 143 -12.54 -4.46 19.84
C GLU A 143 -13.85 -4.01 19.18
N GLU A 144 -14.60 -3.14 19.83
CA GLU A 144 -15.87 -2.59 19.36
C GLU A 144 -15.75 -1.80 18.06
N ARG A 145 -14.54 -1.31 17.75
CA ARG A 145 -14.24 -0.58 16.50
C ARG A 145 -13.81 -1.49 15.37
N ASN A 146 -13.72 -2.80 15.60
CA ASN A 146 -13.37 -3.73 14.54
C ASN A 146 -14.63 -4.14 13.75
N PRO A 147 -14.78 -3.71 12.50
CA PRO A 147 -15.97 -4.00 11.69
C PRO A 147 -16.00 -5.44 11.14
N GLY A 148 -15.15 -6.35 11.63
CA GLY A 148 -15.08 -7.73 11.13
C GLY A 148 -14.48 -7.82 9.71
N THR A 149 -15.20 -8.49 8.82
CA THR A 149 -14.78 -8.64 7.41
C THR A 149 -15.12 -7.38 6.61
N GLU A 150 -14.22 -6.42 6.56
CA GLU A 150 -14.43 -5.18 5.80
C GLU A 150 -14.45 -5.46 4.29
N GLN A 151 -15.66 -5.46 3.74
CA GLN A 151 -15.88 -5.68 2.31
C GLN A 151 -15.51 -4.44 1.49
N GLY A 152 -14.79 -4.64 0.38
CA GLY A 152 -14.40 -3.57 -0.53
C GLY A 152 -13.34 -2.60 -0.01
N ARG A 153 -12.86 -2.74 1.22
CA ARG A 153 -11.87 -1.82 1.80
C ARG A 153 -10.56 -1.81 1.01
N TRP A 154 -10.07 -2.97 0.59
CA TRP A 154 -8.87 -3.02 -0.23
C TRP A 154 -9.05 -2.22 -1.51
N ASN A 155 -10.18 -2.44 -2.18
CA ASN A 155 -10.52 -1.84 -3.46
C ASN A 155 -10.64 -0.32 -3.40
N ALA A 156 -11.29 0.21 -2.35
CA ALA A 156 -11.54 1.64 -2.22
C ALA A 156 -10.41 2.42 -1.52
N THR A 157 -9.66 1.77 -0.63
CA THR A 157 -8.74 2.47 0.28
C THR A 157 -7.31 1.95 0.18
N CYS A 158 -7.08 0.65 0.42
CA CYS A 158 -5.73 0.10 0.55
C CYS A 158 -4.96 0.13 -0.77
N ILE A 159 -5.64 -0.10 -1.88
CA ILE A 159 -5.09 -0.07 -3.24
C ILE A 159 -4.27 1.21 -3.50
N ARG A 160 -4.66 2.33 -2.88
CA ARG A 160 -4.05 3.65 -3.08
C ARG A 160 -2.56 3.71 -2.74
N CYS A 161 -2.17 2.99 -1.67
CA CYS A 161 -0.80 3.00 -1.14
C CYS A 161 -0.10 1.64 -1.27
N HIS A 162 -0.84 0.58 -1.64
CA HIS A 162 -0.33 -0.78 -1.69
C HIS A 162 -0.14 -1.32 -3.11
N THR A 163 -0.28 -0.46 -4.11
CA THR A 163 -0.04 -0.78 -5.53
C THR A 163 0.53 0.42 -6.28
N THR A 164 0.97 0.20 -7.51
CA THR A 164 1.48 1.24 -8.42
C THR A 164 0.44 1.56 -9.47
N ASN A 165 0.14 2.86 -9.66
CA ASN A 165 -0.89 3.38 -10.57
C ASN A 165 -2.25 2.68 -10.40
N PRO A 166 -2.86 2.78 -9.21
CA PRO A 166 -4.13 2.14 -8.92
C PRO A 166 -5.30 2.82 -9.64
N LYS A 167 -6.23 2.02 -10.13
CA LYS A 167 -7.57 2.42 -10.59
C LYS A 167 -8.59 1.65 -9.76
N ALA A 168 -9.11 2.29 -8.73
CA ALA A 168 -9.96 1.64 -7.72
C ALA A 168 -11.25 1.08 -8.33
N ARG A 169 -11.92 1.85 -9.20
CA ARG A 169 -13.17 1.49 -9.89
C ARG A 169 -14.21 0.87 -8.94
N ALA A 170 -14.36 1.51 -7.80
CA ALA A 170 -15.22 1.09 -6.70
C ALA A 170 -16.01 2.29 -6.15
N GLU A 171 -16.55 3.14 -7.03
CA GLU A 171 -17.26 4.37 -6.66
C GLU A 171 -18.54 4.07 -5.88
N ASN A 172 -19.25 3.04 -6.30
CA ASN A 172 -20.48 2.61 -5.65
C ASN A 172 -20.62 1.08 -5.68
N PRO A 173 -19.90 0.38 -4.77
CA PRO A 173 -19.87 -1.09 -4.78
C PRO A 173 -21.23 -1.75 -4.51
N SER A 174 -22.21 -1.01 -3.97
CA SER A 174 -23.56 -1.50 -3.76
C SER A 174 -24.42 -1.49 -5.03
N LEU A 175 -24.09 -0.65 -6.00
CA LEU A 175 -24.87 -0.49 -7.24
C LEU A 175 -24.14 -0.99 -8.49
N GLN A 176 -22.81 -1.09 -8.44
CA GLN A 176 -21.99 -1.45 -9.60
C GLN A 176 -20.92 -2.49 -9.22
N PRO A 177 -20.61 -3.43 -10.11
CA PRO A 177 -19.50 -4.34 -9.91
C PRO A 177 -18.17 -3.57 -9.74
N VAL A 178 -17.38 -3.96 -8.76
CA VAL A 178 -16.04 -3.44 -8.55
C VAL A 178 -15.10 -4.06 -9.59
N ASP A 179 -14.32 -3.23 -10.29
CA ASP A 179 -13.36 -3.69 -11.32
C ASP A 179 -11.96 -3.10 -11.07
N SER A 180 -11.47 -3.19 -9.84
CA SER A 180 -10.17 -2.62 -9.45
C SER A 180 -9.01 -3.19 -10.27
N GLN A 181 -8.16 -2.29 -10.73
CA GLN A 181 -7.01 -2.57 -11.59
C GLN A 181 -5.80 -1.76 -11.11
N THR A 182 -4.62 -2.22 -11.46
CA THR A 182 -3.35 -1.53 -11.18
C THR A 182 -2.35 -1.83 -12.29
N THR A 183 -1.30 -1.03 -12.44
CA THR A 183 -0.22 -1.38 -13.35
C THR A 183 0.67 -2.46 -12.77
N GLU A 184 0.97 -2.39 -11.46
CA GLU A 184 1.79 -3.40 -10.79
C GLU A 184 1.37 -3.52 -9.31
N PHE A 185 1.27 -4.74 -8.78
CA PHE A 185 1.05 -4.96 -7.36
C PHE A 185 2.32 -4.61 -6.57
N GLY A 186 2.11 -4.13 -5.34
CA GLY A 186 3.18 -3.59 -4.51
C GLY A 186 3.62 -2.20 -4.97
N ILE A 187 4.65 -1.69 -4.33
CA ILE A 187 5.23 -0.37 -4.60
C ILE A 187 6.39 -0.56 -5.56
N ALA A 188 6.11 -0.36 -6.84
CA ALA A 188 7.05 -0.56 -7.93
C ALA A 188 7.93 0.68 -8.20
N CYS A 189 8.85 0.60 -9.15
CA CYS A 189 9.76 1.68 -9.51
C CYS A 189 9.03 3.01 -9.74
N GLU A 190 7.95 2.97 -10.51
CA GLU A 190 7.19 4.14 -10.95
C GLU A 190 6.33 4.77 -9.84
N ALA A 191 6.13 4.10 -8.70
CA ALA A 191 5.49 4.71 -7.54
C ALA A 191 6.34 5.84 -6.93
N CYS A 192 7.67 5.73 -7.03
CA CYS A 192 8.63 6.71 -6.53
C CYS A 192 9.22 7.59 -7.64
N HIS A 193 9.34 7.04 -8.84
CA HIS A 193 10.01 7.72 -9.97
C HIS A 193 9.04 8.37 -10.95
N GLY A 194 7.73 8.09 -10.85
CA GLY A 194 6.73 8.53 -11.81
C GLY A 194 6.69 7.67 -13.07
N PRO A 195 5.77 8.01 -14.01
CA PRO A 195 5.55 7.23 -15.23
C PRO A 195 6.80 7.10 -16.09
N GLY A 196 7.18 5.87 -16.45
CA GLY A 196 8.44 5.57 -17.16
C GLY A 196 8.38 5.61 -18.68
N HIS A 197 7.19 5.80 -19.28
CA HIS A 197 7.04 5.74 -20.74
C HIS A 197 8.00 6.68 -21.47
N HIS A 198 8.01 7.95 -21.09
CA HIS A 198 8.87 8.94 -21.75
C HIS A 198 10.36 8.65 -21.52
N HIS A 199 10.72 8.20 -20.32
CA HIS A 199 12.10 7.83 -20.01
C HIS A 199 12.58 6.66 -20.86
N LEU A 200 11.78 5.61 -20.99
CA LEU A 200 12.11 4.45 -21.85
C LEU A 200 12.24 4.87 -23.32
N ALA A 201 11.30 5.66 -23.84
CA ALA A 201 11.35 6.16 -25.21
C ALA A 201 12.59 7.03 -25.46
N ALA A 202 12.91 7.95 -24.55
CA ALA A 202 14.06 8.83 -24.67
C ALA A 202 15.40 8.10 -24.61
N ASN A 203 15.45 6.94 -23.96
CA ASN A 203 16.66 6.13 -23.77
C ASN A 203 16.68 4.82 -24.61
N ALA A 204 15.74 4.65 -25.55
CA ALA A 204 15.65 3.47 -26.38
C ALA A 204 16.87 3.34 -27.33
N ASN A 205 17.35 4.45 -27.89
CA ASN A 205 18.51 4.48 -28.75
C ASN A 205 19.81 4.51 -27.89
N PRO A 206 20.71 3.55 -28.03
CA PRO A 206 21.97 3.50 -27.27
C PRO A 206 22.87 4.73 -27.44
N LEU A 207 22.91 5.33 -28.62
CA LEU A 207 23.74 6.52 -28.89
C LEU A 207 23.18 7.75 -28.18
N ASP A 208 21.86 7.94 -28.19
CA ASP A 208 21.21 9.05 -27.51
C ASP A 208 21.32 8.90 -25.99
N ARG A 209 21.16 7.67 -25.49
CA ARG A 209 21.42 7.34 -24.09
C ARG A 209 22.87 7.68 -23.68
N TYR A 210 23.87 7.28 -24.49
CA TYR A 210 25.27 7.59 -24.23
C TYR A 210 25.54 9.10 -24.22
N ARG A 211 24.99 9.84 -25.19
CA ARG A 211 25.11 11.32 -25.23
C ARG A 211 24.53 12.00 -24.02
N ARG A 212 23.37 11.54 -23.52
CA ARG A 212 22.76 12.04 -22.28
C ARG A 212 23.64 11.82 -21.05
N HIS A 213 24.30 10.68 -20.97
CA HIS A 213 25.23 10.35 -19.86
C HIS A 213 26.55 11.14 -19.93
N LEU A 214 26.94 11.62 -21.08
CA LEU A 214 28.14 12.49 -21.25
C LEU A 214 27.85 13.96 -20.94
N GLY A 215 26.59 14.37 -20.95
CA GLY A 215 26.19 15.71 -20.62
C GLY A 215 25.98 15.91 -19.11
N ASP A 216 26.22 17.13 -18.62
CA ASP A 216 25.96 17.51 -17.24
C ASP A 216 24.45 17.71 -16.95
N GLY A 217 23.59 17.44 -17.94
CA GLY A 217 22.14 17.62 -17.84
C GLY A 217 21.46 16.56 -16.99
N ALA A 218 20.51 16.99 -16.15
CA ALA A 218 19.58 16.06 -15.50
C ALA A 218 18.71 15.37 -16.56
N ASP A 219 18.38 14.10 -16.34
CA ASP A 219 17.36 13.42 -17.15
C ASP A 219 15.98 13.85 -16.63
N ASP A 220 15.35 14.78 -17.32
CA ASP A 220 14.03 15.34 -16.96
C ASP A 220 12.88 14.41 -17.37
N SER A 221 13.16 13.32 -18.04
CA SER A 221 12.15 12.35 -18.51
C SER A 221 11.60 11.45 -17.39
N ILE A 222 12.26 11.48 -16.22
CA ILE A 222 11.86 10.71 -15.03
C ILE A 222 12.35 11.39 -13.75
N ILE A 223 11.60 11.27 -12.68
CA ILE A 223 11.98 11.87 -11.39
C ILE A 223 12.98 10.97 -10.66
N ASN A 224 14.00 11.62 -10.08
CA ASN A 224 14.87 10.99 -9.08
C ASN A 224 14.67 11.69 -7.74
N PRO A 225 14.03 11.06 -6.74
CA PRO A 225 13.75 11.68 -5.45
C PRO A 225 14.98 12.24 -4.72
N ARG A 226 16.18 11.69 -4.96
CA ARG A 226 17.43 12.21 -4.39
C ARG A 226 17.87 13.56 -4.96
N LYS A 227 17.41 13.90 -6.16
CA LYS A 227 17.73 15.17 -6.84
C LYS A 227 16.74 16.28 -6.54
N LEU A 228 15.62 15.97 -5.89
CA LEU A 228 14.67 16.94 -5.42
C LEU A 228 15.17 17.61 -4.14
N ASP A 229 14.66 18.82 -3.86
CA ASP A 229 14.85 19.41 -2.54
C ASP A 229 14.25 18.51 -1.45
N HIS A 230 14.64 18.73 -0.19
CA HIS A 230 14.26 17.86 0.92
C HIS A 230 12.74 17.77 1.13
N HIS A 231 12.01 18.84 0.79
CA HIS A 231 10.56 18.91 0.93
C HIS A 231 9.87 18.04 -0.11
N LEU A 232 10.11 18.29 -1.40
CA LEU A 232 9.54 17.48 -2.49
C LEU A 232 10.01 16.02 -2.44
N SER A 233 11.27 15.79 -2.07
CA SER A 233 11.81 14.44 -1.86
C SER A 233 11.00 13.66 -0.82
N SER A 234 10.69 14.28 0.33
CA SER A 234 9.92 13.64 1.39
C SER A 234 8.46 13.42 1.01
N GLN A 235 7.88 14.27 0.17
CA GLN A 235 6.50 14.14 -0.31
C GLN A 235 6.29 12.91 -1.19
N VAL A 236 7.33 12.43 -1.87
CA VAL A 236 7.26 11.15 -2.60
C VAL A 236 6.90 10.02 -1.65
N CYS A 237 7.56 9.93 -0.50
CA CYS A 237 7.23 8.97 0.55
C CYS A 237 5.87 9.30 1.19
N GLY A 238 5.63 10.58 1.45
CA GLY A 238 4.40 11.10 2.06
C GLY A 238 3.12 10.78 1.30
N SER A 239 3.21 10.53 -0.02
CA SER A 239 2.06 10.13 -0.84
C SER A 239 1.37 8.86 -0.31
N CYS A 240 2.14 7.98 0.34
CA CYS A 240 1.67 6.76 0.99
C CYS A 240 1.87 6.81 2.52
N HIS A 241 2.97 7.37 3.00
CA HIS A 241 3.37 7.40 4.41
C HIS A 241 2.81 8.63 5.18
N SER A 242 1.59 9.06 4.86
CA SER A 242 0.91 10.15 5.56
C SER A 242 -0.50 9.76 6.04
N VAL A 243 -0.97 10.43 7.10
CA VAL A 243 -2.40 10.48 7.42
C VAL A 243 -3.01 11.54 6.50
N SER A 244 -3.73 11.11 5.48
CA SER A 244 -4.24 12.01 4.46
C SER A 244 -5.56 11.56 3.85
N SER A 245 -6.32 12.52 3.32
CA SER A 245 -7.51 12.30 2.51
C SER A 245 -7.38 12.93 1.13
N ILE A 246 -8.28 12.62 0.22
CA ILE A 246 -8.45 13.37 -1.03
C ILE A 246 -8.88 14.79 -0.67
N LYS A 247 -8.26 15.80 -1.28
CA LYS A 247 -8.45 17.20 -0.90
C LYS A 247 -9.81 17.74 -1.33
N ARG A 248 -10.26 17.38 -2.53
CA ARG A 248 -11.50 17.89 -3.11
C ARG A 248 -12.46 16.77 -3.41
N GLU A 249 -13.73 17.00 -3.17
CA GLU A 249 -14.78 15.98 -3.37
C GLU A 249 -14.91 15.59 -4.85
N GLU A 250 -14.78 16.54 -5.77
CA GLU A 250 -14.79 16.28 -7.20
C GLU A 250 -13.63 15.37 -7.66
N ASP A 251 -12.51 15.37 -6.95
CA ASP A 251 -11.37 14.50 -7.25
C ASP A 251 -11.62 13.04 -6.87
N PHE A 252 -12.63 12.77 -6.04
CA PHE A 252 -12.93 11.42 -5.58
C PHE A 252 -13.31 10.48 -6.74
N LEU A 253 -14.24 10.91 -7.61
CA LEU A 253 -14.64 10.12 -8.77
C LEU A 253 -13.49 9.96 -9.78
N SER A 254 -12.73 11.04 -10.00
CA SER A 254 -11.57 10.99 -10.87
C SER A 254 -10.52 10.02 -10.33
N TRP A 255 -10.28 10.06 -9.02
CA TRP A 255 -9.37 9.12 -8.37
C TRP A 255 -9.78 7.66 -8.55
N HIS A 256 -11.07 7.35 -8.40
CA HIS A 256 -11.57 5.99 -8.58
C HIS A 256 -11.36 5.48 -10.01
N ARG A 257 -11.53 6.33 -11.01
CA ARG A 257 -11.47 5.96 -12.44
C ARG A 257 -10.06 5.98 -13.01
N ASN A 258 -9.31 7.03 -12.66
CA ASN A 258 -8.05 7.37 -13.33
C ASN A 258 -6.82 7.14 -12.42
N GLY A 259 -7.02 6.88 -11.11
CA GLY A 259 -5.97 6.80 -10.13
C GLY A 259 -5.57 8.14 -9.53
N PRO A 260 -4.48 8.19 -8.73
CA PRO A 260 -4.05 9.39 -8.04
C PRO A 260 -3.59 10.47 -9.03
N SER A 261 -3.99 11.72 -8.77
CA SER A 261 -3.52 12.89 -9.52
C SER A 261 -2.11 13.31 -9.13
N TYR A 262 -1.65 12.97 -7.92
CA TYR A 262 -0.28 13.25 -7.49
C TYR A 262 0.74 12.48 -8.34
N ARG A 263 1.80 13.17 -8.72
CA ARG A 263 2.99 12.60 -9.36
C ARG A 263 4.23 12.95 -8.53
N PRO A 264 5.22 12.04 -8.39
CA PRO A 264 6.50 12.35 -7.76
C PRO A 264 7.10 13.65 -8.27
N GLY A 265 7.57 14.51 -7.36
CA GLY A 265 8.10 15.85 -7.67
C GLY A 265 7.08 16.98 -7.69
N GLN A 266 5.80 16.68 -7.52
CA GLN A 266 4.74 17.69 -7.34
C GLN A 266 4.48 17.98 -5.87
N GLU A 267 3.76 19.07 -5.57
CA GLU A 267 3.27 19.36 -4.23
C GLU A 267 2.12 18.42 -3.86
N LEU A 268 2.34 17.60 -2.82
CA LEU A 268 1.35 16.64 -2.35
C LEU A 268 0.08 17.33 -1.86
N ALA A 269 0.22 18.50 -1.26
CA ALA A 269 -0.88 19.32 -0.76
C ALA A 269 -1.82 19.86 -1.85
N ASP A 270 -1.46 19.77 -3.12
CA ASP A 270 -2.36 20.14 -4.23
C ASP A 270 -3.49 19.14 -4.41
N SER A 271 -3.24 17.85 -4.11
CA SER A 271 -4.20 16.75 -4.29
C SER A 271 -4.65 16.09 -2.99
N ARG A 272 -3.91 16.29 -1.90
CA ARG A 272 -4.14 15.67 -0.58
C ARG A 272 -4.33 16.71 0.51
N HIS A 273 -5.25 16.43 1.41
CA HIS A 273 -5.29 17.07 2.72
C HIS A 273 -4.50 16.20 3.70
N LEU A 274 -3.45 16.77 4.30
CA LEU A 274 -2.61 16.10 5.29
C LEU A 274 -3.17 16.37 6.69
N VAL A 275 -3.63 15.33 7.35
CA VAL A 275 -4.21 15.44 8.71
C VAL A 275 -3.09 15.54 9.72
N ARG A 276 -3.12 16.58 10.55
CA ARG A 276 -2.11 16.85 11.59
C ARG A 276 -2.78 17.01 12.95
N ALA A 277 -2.31 16.24 13.94
CA ALA A 277 -2.87 16.33 15.30
C ALA A 277 -2.77 17.74 15.90
N ARG A 278 -1.74 18.52 15.55
CA ARG A 278 -1.50 19.87 16.02
C ARG A 278 -2.33 20.94 15.31
N LYS A 279 -3.11 20.55 14.30
CA LYS A 279 -3.98 21.44 13.52
C LYS A 279 -5.39 20.86 13.38
N PRO A 280 -6.05 20.50 14.49
CA PRO A 280 -7.36 19.86 14.45
C PRO A 280 -8.43 20.78 13.87
N ASP A 281 -8.27 22.12 14.02
CA ASP A 281 -9.26 23.13 13.61
C ASP A 281 -9.21 23.47 12.10
N GLU A 282 -8.32 22.86 11.33
CA GLU A 282 -8.33 23.05 9.87
C GLU A 282 -9.67 22.59 9.28
N PRO A 283 -10.31 23.36 8.38
CA PRO A 283 -11.68 23.09 7.90
C PRO A 283 -11.84 21.67 7.32
N MET A 284 -10.83 21.18 6.60
CA MET A 284 -10.86 19.82 6.05
C MET A 284 -10.70 18.75 7.12
N THR A 285 -9.91 19.00 8.17
CA THR A 285 -9.81 18.09 9.33
C THR A 285 -11.14 18.03 10.06
N GLN A 286 -11.82 19.15 10.26
CA GLN A 286 -13.15 19.18 10.85
C GLN A 286 -14.21 18.44 10.02
N LYS A 287 -14.16 18.59 8.68
CA LYS A 287 -15.02 17.82 7.78
C LYS A 287 -14.76 16.30 7.90
N LEU A 288 -13.51 15.91 8.03
CA LEU A 288 -13.13 14.49 8.24
C LEU A 288 -13.59 13.98 9.61
N LEU A 289 -13.46 14.77 10.68
CA LEU A 289 -13.95 14.43 12.02
C LEU A 289 -15.47 14.25 12.05
N ALA A 290 -16.21 15.03 11.29
CA ALA A 290 -17.66 14.87 11.17
C ALA A 290 -18.02 13.51 10.50
N ALA A 291 -17.24 13.04 9.54
CA ALA A 291 -17.44 11.76 8.87
C ALA A 291 -16.81 10.57 9.62
N TYR A 292 -15.68 10.80 10.25
CA TYR A 292 -14.87 9.80 10.97
C TYR A 292 -14.43 10.37 12.33
N PRO A 293 -15.31 10.33 13.35
CA PRO A 293 -15.09 11.02 14.63
C PRO A 293 -13.79 10.63 15.36
N HIS A 294 -13.31 9.42 15.13
CA HIS A 294 -12.13 8.87 15.80
C HIS A 294 -10.83 8.96 14.99
N ILE A 295 -10.83 9.65 13.83
CA ILE A 295 -9.65 9.65 12.93
C ILE A 295 -8.37 10.17 13.61
N LEU A 296 -8.47 11.15 14.51
CA LEU A 296 -7.32 11.65 15.24
C LEU A 296 -6.87 10.65 16.32
N GLU A 297 -7.79 10.11 17.11
CA GLU A 297 -7.49 9.10 18.13
C GLU A 297 -6.90 7.81 17.55
N ASP A 298 -7.39 7.40 16.38
CA ASP A 298 -6.91 6.20 15.69
C ASP A 298 -5.53 6.41 15.06
N SER A 299 -5.17 7.66 14.76
CA SER A 299 -3.92 8.00 14.07
C SER A 299 -2.81 8.53 14.98
N PHE A 300 -3.18 9.18 16.10
CA PHE A 300 -2.25 9.90 16.97
C PHE A 300 -2.46 9.56 18.44
N TRP A 301 -1.40 9.63 19.22
CA TRP A 301 -1.46 9.66 20.68
C TRP A 301 -1.96 11.03 21.18
N SER A 302 -2.34 11.10 22.44
CA SER A 302 -2.87 12.33 23.04
C SER A 302 -1.88 13.50 23.06
N ASP A 303 -0.58 13.24 22.96
CA ASP A 303 0.49 14.23 22.83
C ASP A 303 0.73 14.69 21.38
N GLY A 304 -0.03 14.13 20.41
CA GLY A 304 0.08 14.41 19.01
C GLY A 304 1.15 13.59 18.26
N MET A 305 1.83 12.67 18.96
CA MET A 305 2.73 11.73 18.30
C MET A 305 1.94 10.71 17.46
N LEU A 306 2.56 10.28 16.37
CA LEU A 306 1.96 9.30 15.49
C LEU A 306 1.81 7.95 16.21
N ARG A 307 0.62 7.36 16.13
CA ARG A 307 0.28 6.08 16.76
C ARG A 307 0.43 4.90 15.81
N VAL A 308 0.20 5.12 14.52
CA VAL A 308 0.14 4.07 13.50
C VAL A 308 1.41 4.09 12.66
N SER A 309 2.09 2.95 12.54
CA SER A 309 3.22 2.77 11.63
C SER A 309 2.79 2.96 10.16
N GLY A 310 3.75 3.30 9.30
CA GLY A 310 3.49 3.58 7.89
C GLY A 310 2.88 4.97 7.63
N ARG A 311 3.00 5.92 8.59
CA ARG A 311 2.51 7.30 8.48
C ARG A 311 3.55 8.35 8.89
N GLU A 312 4.80 7.97 8.89
CA GLU A 312 5.95 8.70 9.48
C GLU A 312 6.14 10.09 8.85
N TYR A 313 5.76 10.28 7.59
CA TYR A 313 5.82 11.60 6.94
C TYR A 313 4.98 12.64 7.66
N THR A 314 3.83 12.26 8.22
CA THR A 314 3.00 13.20 9.00
C THR A 314 3.74 13.72 10.25
N ALA A 315 4.51 12.86 10.93
CA ALA A 315 5.34 13.27 12.06
C ALA A 315 6.55 14.11 11.61
N LEU A 316 7.17 13.76 10.47
CA LEU A 316 8.28 14.51 9.90
C LEU A 316 7.90 15.98 9.62
N LEU A 317 6.68 16.23 9.11
CA LEU A 317 6.16 17.58 8.83
C LEU A 317 6.15 18.49 10.06
N ASP A 318 5.98 17.91 11.26
CA ASP A 318 5.97 18.65 12.51
C ASP A 318 7.37 18.74 13.18
N SER A 319 8.36 18.09 12.58
CA SER A 319 9.74 18.10 13.08
C SER A 319 10.44 19.43 12.77
N PRO A 320 11.05 20.09 13.76
CA PRO A 320 11.87 21.28 13.55
C PRO A 320 13.03 21.03 12.57
N CYS A 321 13.59 19.81 12.54
CA CYS A 321 14.66 19.44 11.65
C CYS A 321 14.25 19.44 10.17
N HIS A 322 12.99 19.16 9.89
CA HIS A 322 12.43 19.26 8.54
C HIS A 322 11.99 20.68 8.19
N GLN A 323 11.34 21.38 9.16
CA GLN A 323 10.79 22.73 8.93
C GLN A 323 11.88 23.80 8.79
N HIS A 324 12.97 23.70 9.56
CA HIS A 324 14.02 24.70 9.65
C HIS A 324 15.38 24.19 9.14
N GLY A 325 15.48 22.90 8.86
CA GLY A 325 16.66 22.25 8.32
C GLY A 325 16.40 21.70 6.92
N SER A 326 17.21 20.72 6.53
CA SER A 326 17.13 20.07 5.21
C SER A 326 16.95 18.56 5.31
N ILE A 327 16.44 18.05 6.46
CA ILE A 327 16.21 16.61 6.64
C ILE A 327 15.03 16.15 5.77
N SER A 328 15.27 15.09 5.03
CA SER A 328 14.25 14.33 4.28
C SER A 328 14.23 12.87 4.76
N CYS A 329 13.26 12.10 4.29
CA CYS A 329 13.25 10.65 4.52
C CYS A 329 14.55 9.99 4.03
N LEU A 330 15.07 10.46 2.89
CA LEU A 330 16.31 9.96 2.30
C LEU A 330 17.58 10.44 3.04
N SER A 331 17.46 11.26 4.09
CA SER A 331 18.59 11.55 4.98
C SER A 331 18.99 10.32 5.79
N CYS A 332 18.00 9.52 6.22
CA CYS A 332 18.18 8.31 7.03
C CYS A 332 18.00 7.02 6.22
N HIS A 333 17.05 6.99 5.27
CA HIS A 333 16.71 5.79 4.51
C HIS A 333 17.47 5.67 3.19
N GLU A 334 17.79 4.42 2.82
CA GLU A 334 18.37 4.05 1.54
C GLU A 334 17.44 3.11 0.80
N MET A 335 16.85 3.59 -0.30
CA MET A 335 15.83 2.84 -1.06
C MET A 335 16.41 1.81 -2.04
N HIS A 336 17.73 1.84 -2.27
CA HIS A 336 18.44 0.89 -3.12
C HIS A 336 19.75 0.50 -2.48
N SER A 337 19.92 -0.77 -2.17
CA SER A 337 21.22 -1.29 -1.70
C SER A 337 22.23 -1.32 -2.84
N HIS A 338 23.42 -0.80 -2.59
CA HIS A 338 24.56 -0.86 -3.50
C HIS A 338 25.54 -1.98 -3.13
N SER A 339 25.40 -2.60 -1.97
CA SER A 339 26.25 -3.70 -1.53
C SER A 339 26.08 -4.95 -2.39
N ARG A 340 27.17 -5.67 -2.61
CA ARG A 340 27.20 -6.97 -3.29
C ARG A 340 27.66 -8.09 -2.37
N GLU A 341 27.90 -7.79 -1.10
CA GLU A 341 28.34 -8.79 -0.13
C GLU A 341 27.19 -9.78 0.18
N PRO A 342 27.48 -11.06 0.38
CA PRO A 342 26.49 -12.04 0.79
C PRO A 342 25.78 -11.63 2.10
N GLY A 343 24.47 -11.75 2.14
CA GLY A 343 23.63 -11.39 3.30
C GLY A 343 23.36 -9.90 3.50
N SER A 344 24.07 -9.02 2.76
CA SER A 344 23.90 -7.56 2.90
C SER A 344 22.55 -7.08 2.38
N LEU A 345 21.97 -7.78 1.42
CA LEU A 345 20.68 -7.42 0.84
C LEU A 345 19.52 -7.72 1.81
N GLU A 346 19.57 -8.85 2.49
CA GLU A 346 18.61 -9.26 3.51
C GLU A 346 18.67 -8.30 4.70
N SER A 347 19.87 -7.98 5.17
CA SER A 347 20.08 -7.03 6.27
C SER A 347 19.57 -5.63 5.92
N TRP A 348 19.85 -5.14 4.70
CA TRP A 348 19.34 -3.87 4.21
C TRP A 348 17.81 -3.88 4.08
N ARG A 349 17.24 -4.98 3.59
CA ARG A 349 15.78 -5.12 3.43
C ARG A 349 15.03 -4.91 4.73
N ASP A 350 15.61 -5.38 5.86
CA ASP A 350 14.90 -5.43 7.13
C ASP A 350 14.76 -4.04 7.79
N ASP A 351 15.66 -3.09 7.53
CA ASP A 351 15.56 -1.74 8.10
C ASP A 351 15.64 -0.60 7.07
N GLN A 352 16.26 -0.84 5.91
CA GLN A 352 16.50 0.15 4.84
C GLN A 352 17.16 1.45 5.35
N LEU A 353 17.92 1.38 6.44
CA LEU A 353 18.66 2.51 6.97
C LEU A 353 20.04 2.60 6.31
N LYS A 354 20.56 3.81 6.25
CA LYS A 354 21.96 4.04 5.85
C LYS A 354 22.90 3.44 6.88
N GLN A 355 23.97 2.82 6.41
CA GLN A 355 24.99 2.27 7.29
C GLN A 355 25.57 3.36 8.21
N GLY A 356 25.65 3.08 9.51
CA GLY A 356 26.21 3.96 10.51
C GLY A 356 25.23 4.97 11.14
N MET A 357 23.93 4.79 10.91
CA MET A 357 22.88 5.58 11.59
C MET A 357 22.21 4.77 12.69
#